data_640059332af78d1f23ccd7087536a83a
#
_entry.id   640059332af78d1f23ccd7087536a83a
#
_cell.length_a   1.000
_cell.length_b   1.000
_cell.length_c   1.000
_cell.angle_alpha   90.00
_cell.angle_beta   90.00
_cell.angle_gamma   90.00
#
_symmetry.space_group_name_H-M   'P 1'
#
loop_
_entity.id
_entity.type
_entity.pdbx_description
1 polymer ?
#
loop_
_entity_poly.entity_id
_entity_poly.type
_entity_poly.pdbx_seq_one_letter_code
_entity_poly.pdbx_strand_id
1 'polypeptide(L)'
;MNTQKKWTIITGVIIVIVSVVVAWGLYHHQQESEKKKQQREKVQINNPNVKLFQNITYNNHLPGSQLDIMMPDDVDKDTKLPVIFWMHGGGYVAGDKQYKNPLLSQIVEQGYVVVNVNYALAPNYKYPTPLIQFDDAIQFIKHNKDRFPIDLDQVVIGGDSAGAQLTSQYVAMQTNSSLRSEMGFEQR
;
A
#
# COMPACT_ATOMS: atom_id res chain seq x y z
N MET A 1 40.33 50.52 -5.92
CA MET A 1 40.03 49.51 -4.87
C MET A 1 41.08 48.44 -4.94
N ASN A 2 41.86 48.23 -3.89
CA ASN A 2 42.99 47.29 -3.87
C ASN A 2 42.48 45.86 -4.07
N THR A 3 43.22 45.04 -4.79
CA THR A 3 42.87 43.67 -5.18
C THR A 3 42.47 42.80 -3.96
N GLN A 4 43.16 43.00 -2.84
CA GLN A 4 42.82 42.29 -1.58
C GLN A 4 41.44 42.64 -1.06
N LYS A 5 41.01 43.91 -1.09
CA LYS A 5 39.63 44.32 -0.69
C LYS A 5 38.56 43.69 -1.60
N LYS A 6 38.83 43.54 -2.90
CA LYS A 6 37.92 42.83 -3.82
C LYS A 6 37.72 41.36 -3.46
N TRP A 7 38.82 40.67 -3.18
CA TRP A 7 38.75 39.26 -2.79
C TRP A 7 38.03 39.03 -1.46
N THR A 8 38.25 39.90 -0.46
CA THR A 8 37.54 39.82 0.83
C THR A 8 36.03 40.00 0.66
N ILE A 9 35.60 40.94 -0.20
CA ILE A 9 34.17 41.15 -0.46
C ILE A 9 33.58 39.91 -1.21
N ILE A 10 34.26 39.41 -2.21
CA ILE A 10 33.82 38.23 -2.98
C ILE A 10 33.68 37.01 -2.06
N THR A 11 34.67 36.75 -1.21
CA THR A 11 34.63 35.64 -0.25
C THR A 11 33.48 35.80 0.74
N GLY A 12 33.25 37.01 1.24
CA GLY A 12 32.11 37.27 2.12
C GLY A 12 30.76 37.02 1.46
N VAL A 13 30.59 37.45 0.20
CA VAL A 13 29.37 37.21 -0.56
C VAL A 13 29.15 35.72 -0.82
N ILE A 14 30.21 34.97 -1.14
CA ILE A 14 30.11 33.50 -1.35
C ILE A 14 29.68 32.81 -0.05
N ILE A 15 30.27 33.18 1.07
CA ILE A 15 29.89 32.57 2.38
C ILE A 15 28.42 32.84 2.69
N VAL A 16 27.92 34.06 2.44
CA VAL A 16 26.50 34.36 2.65
C VAL A 16 25.60 33.55 1.72
N ILE A 17 25.94 33.44 0.44
CA ILE A 17 25.16 32.64 -0.51
C ILE A 17 25.14 31.16 -0.07
N VAL A 18 26.28 30.60 0.28
CA VAL A 18 26.38 29.21 0.75
C VAL A 18 25.55 28.99 2.01
N SER A 19 25.61 29.90 2.97
CA SER A 19 24.81 29.78 4.20
C SER A 19 23.29 29.88 3.94
N VAL A 20 22.86 30.73 3.03
CA VAL A 20 21.45 30.80 2.60
C VAL A 20 20.99 29.51 1.92
N VAL A 21 21.79 28.94 1.01
CA VAL A 21 21.48 27.69 0.32
C VAL A 21 21.40 26.52 1.31
N VAL A 22 22.34 26.44 2.25
CA VAL A 22 22.31 25.42 3.30
C VAL A 22 21.08 25.57 4.20
N ALA A 23 20.80 26.78 4.65
CA ALA A 23 19.61 27.05 5.49
C ALA A 23 18.31 26.70 4.75
N TRP A 24 18.22 27.02 3.46
CA TRP A 24 17.09 26.67 2.60
C TRP A 24 16.95 25.15 2.45
N GLY A 25 18.05 24.44 2.23
CA GLY A 25 18.07 22.97 2.14
C GLY A 25 17.61 22.30 3.45
N LEU A 26 18.13 22.78 4.60
CA LEU A 26 17.72 22.30 5.93
C LEU A 26 16.23 22.57 6.20
N TYR A 27 15.73 23.76 5.86
CA TYR A 27 14.32 24.11 5.99
C TYR A 27 13.42 23.20 5.16
N HIS A 28 13.76 22.95 3.88
CA HIS A 28 13.00 22.05 3.03
C HIS A 28 13.04 20.61 3.53
N HIS A 29 14.20 20.13 3.97
CA HIS A 29 14.33 18.79 4.55
C HIS A 29 13.46 18.62 5.80
N GLN A 30 13.43 19.64 6.68
CA GLN A 30 12.60 19.63 7.87
C GLN A 30 11.10 19.62 7.51
N GLN A 31 10.68 20.44 6.54
CA GLN A 31 9.29 20.46 6.06
C GLN A 31 8.85 19.09 5.49
N GLU A 32 9.72 18.44 4.72
CA GLU A 32 9.42 17.10 4.21
C GLU A 32 9.35 16.05 5.33
N SER A 33 10.22 16.14 6.33
CA SER A 33 10.21 15.24 7.48
C SER A 33 8.92 15.37 8.31
N GLU A 34 8.47 16.61 8.56
CA GLU A 34 7.21 16.89 9.25
C GLU A 34 5.98 16.40 8.44
N LYS A 35 5.97 16.61 7.13
CA LYS A 35 4.91 16.07 6.26
C LYS A 35 4.85 14.54 6.32
N LYS A 36 6.00 13.87 6.26
CA LYS A 36 6.08 12.40 6.38
C LYS A 36 5.62 11.92 7.75
N LYS A 37 5.96 12.64 8.84
CA LYS A 37 5.51 12.33 10.19
C LYS A 37 4.00 12.46 10.33
N GLN A 38 3.42 13.59 9.90
CA GLN A 38 1.97 13.81 9.90
C GLN A 38 1.23 12.77 9.05
N GLN A 39 1.81 12.36 7.93
CA GLN A 39 1.23 11.34 7.08
C GLN A 39 1.25 9.95 7.76
N ARG A 40 2.33 9.62 8.48
CA ARG A 40 2.41 8.39 9.28
C ARG A 40 1.38 8.37 10.41
N GLU A 41 1.21 9.48 11.11
CA GLU A 41 0.21 9.61 12.20
C GLU A 41 -1.23 9.41 11.68
N LYS A 42 -1.54 9.93 10.48
CA LYS A 42 -2.85 9.73 9.84
C LYS A 42 -3.13 8.29 9.39
N VAL A 43 -2.11 7.47 9.29
CA VAL A 43 -2.17 6.10 8.78
C VAL A 43 -2.17 5.08 9.92
N GLN A 44 -1.87 5.51 11.16
CA GLN A 44 -1.91 4.61 12.31
C GLN A 44 -3.35 4.19 12.60
N ILE A 45 -3.53 2.88 12.76
CA ILE A 45 -4.77 2.32 13.30
C ILE A 45 -4.70 2.48 14.82
N ASN A 46 -5.51 3.39 15.36
CA ASN A 46 -5.70 3.56 16.81
C ASN A 46 -6.95 2.81 17.26
N ASN A 47 -7.07 1.56 16.84
CA ASN A 47 -8.21 0.72 17.19
C ASN A 47 -7.71 -0.48 18.03
N PRO A 48 -7.96 -0.49 19.35
CA PRO A 48 -7.48 -1.54 20.24
C PRO A 48 -8.15 -2.89 19.98
N ASN A 49 -9.30 -2.91 19.31
CA ASN A 49 -10.05 -4.13 19.01
C ASN A 49 -9.58 -4.79 17.70
N VAL A 50 -8.58 -4.23 17.02
CA VAL A 50 -8.09 -4.71 15.73
C VAL A 50 -6.64 -5.13 15.82
N LYS A 51 -6.39 -6.40 15.55
CA LYS A 51 -5.05 -6.95 15.37
C LYS A 51 -4.58 -6.75 13.94
N LEU A 52 -3.42 -6.12 13.78
CA LEU A 52 -2.83 -5.79 12.49
C LEU A 52 -1.52 -6.54 12.28
N PHE A 53 -1.44 -7.29 11.19
CA PHE A 53 -0.23 -7.90 10.66
C PHE A 53 0.20 -7.14 9.41
N GLN A 54 1.32 -6.43 9.48
CA GLN A 54 1.77 -5.53 8.43
C GLN A 54 2.87 -6.12 7.56
N ASN A 55 2.89 -5.70 6.30
CA ASN A 55 3.98 -5.92 5.35
C ASN A 55 4.32 -7.40 5.15
N ILE A 56 3.31 -8.26 5.14
CA ILE A 56 3.47 -9.67 4.80
C ILE A 56 3.77 -9.76 3.31
N THR A 57 4.93 -10.31 2.96
CA THR A 57 5.32 -10.53 1.57
C THR A 57 4.59 -11.74 1.01
N TYR A 58 3.83 -11.57 -0.06
CA TYR A 58 3.10 -12.64 -0.73
C TYR A 58 3.77 -13.13 -2.03
N ASN A 59 4.67 -12.34 -2.60
CA ASN A 59 5.46 -12.68 -3.78
C ASN A 59 6.83 -11.99 -3.70
N ASN A 60 7.91 -12.71 -4.00
CA ASN A 60 9.29 -12.19 -3.93
C ASN A 60 9.84 -11.72 -5.28
N HIS A 61 9.09 -11.88 -6.37
CA HIS A 61 9.57 -11.61 -7.73
C HIS A 61 9.20 -10.21 -8.23
N LEU A 62 8.17 -9.59 -7.63
CA LEU A 62 7.67 -8.29 -8.04
C LEU A 62 7.70 -7.31 -6.85
N PRO A 63 8.11 -6.04 -7.05
CA PRO A 63 8.06 -5.05 -5.99
C PRO A 63 6.61 -4.72 -5.61
N GLY A 64 6.41 -4.18 -4.41
CA GLY A 64 5.08 -3.88 -3.91
C GLY A 64 4.24 -5.11 -3.53
N SER A 65 4.79 -6.33 -3.63
CA SER A 65 4.10 -7.58 -3.30
C SER A 65 3.98 -7.80 -1.79
N GLN A 66 3.33 -6.85 -1.12
CA GLN A 66 3.08 -6.87 0.31
C GLN A 66 1.60 -6.68 0.59
N LEU A 67 1.11 -7.33 1.63
CA LEU A 67 -0.24 -7.14 2.13
C LEU A 67 -0.25 -6.90 3.64
N ASP A 68 -1.33 -6.29 4.12
CA ASP A 68 -1.66 -6.21 5.54
C ASP A 68 -2.88 -7.07 5.80
N ILE A 69 -2.89 -7.77 6.94
CA ILE A 69 -4.07 -8.49 7.42
C ILE A 69 -4.55 -7.82 8.69
N MET A 70 -5.82 -7.47 8.71
CA MET A 70 -6.52 -6.94 9.88
C MET A 70 -7.62 -7.90 10.29
N MET A 71 -7.74 -8.18 11.57
CA MET A 71 -8.76 -9.06 12.13
C MET A 71 -9.17 -8.57 13.52
N PRO A 72 -10.35 -8.92 14.04
CA PRO A 72 -10.69 -8.64 15.43
C PRO A 72 -9.65 -9.27 16.38
N ASP A 73 -9.33 -8.59 17.49
CA ASP A 73 -8.28 -9.04 18.41
C ASP A 73 -8.71 -10.24 19.26
N ASP A 74 -10.00 -10.38 19.52
CA ASP A 74 -10.62 -11.33 20.43
C ASP A 74 -11.34 -12.51 19.74
N VAL A 75 -10.88 -12.91 18.55
CA VAL A 75 -11.50 -14.03 17.81
C VAL A 75 -11.12 -15.37 18.42
N ASP A 76 -12.12 -16.19 18.71
CA ASP A 76 -11.94 -17.58 19.11
C ASP A 76 -11.22 -18.40 18.01
N LYS A 77 -10.37 -19.34 18.43
CA LYS A 77 -9.53 -20.13 17.51
C LYS A 77 -10.32 -20.93 16.48
N ASP A 78 -11.54 -21.33 16.81
CA ASP A 78 -12.39 -22.16 15.95
C ASP A 78 -13.36 -21.30 15.10
N THR A 79 -13.40 -19.99 15.34
CA THR A 79 -14.22 -19.07 14.57
C THR A 79 -13.60 -18.83 13.20
N LYS A 80 -14.43 -18.87 12.16
CA LYS A 80 -14.07 -18.44 10.81
C LYS A 80 -14.90 -17.21 10.45
N LEU A 81 -14.24 -16.18 9.91
CA LEU A 81 -14.83 -14.89 9.58
C LEU A 81 -14.79 -14.65 8.06
N PRO A 82 -15.80 -14.01 7.49
CA PRO A 82 -15.76 -13.59 6.10
C PRO A 82 -14.54 -12.70 5.84
N VAL A 83 -13.97 -12.80 4.65
CA VAL A 83 -12.75 -12.08 4.28
C VAL A 83 -13.02 -11.07 3.18
N ILE A 84 -12.45 -9.87 3.34
CA ILE A 84 -12.45 -8.83 2.34
C ILE A 84 -11.03 -8.66 1.80
N PHE A 85 -10.86 -8.85 0.49
CA PHE A 85 -9.64 -8.47 -0.22
C PHE A 85 -9.82 -7.06 -0.78
N TRP A 86 -8.90 -6.17 -0.45
CA TRP A 86 -8.95 -4.76 -0.86
C TRP A 86 -7.71 -4.35 -1.65
N MET A 87 -7.91 -3.66 -2.78
CA MET A 87 -6.86 -2.99 -3.54
C MET A 87 -7.02 -1.47 -3.47
N HIS A 88 -5.91 -0.77 -3.19
CA HIS A 88 -5.91 0.68 -3.11
C HIS A 88 -5.99 1.35 -4.50
N GLY A 89 -6.52 2.58 -4.54
CA GLY A 89 -6.48 3.47 -5.69
C GLY A 89 -5.14 4.20 -5.83
N GLY A 90 -5.09 5.14 -6.74
CA GLY A 90 -3.92 6.00 -7.01
C GLY A 90 -3.55 6.06 -8.49
N GLY A 91 -4.52 5.84 -9.40
CA GLY A 91 -4.34 5.97 -10.84
C GLY A 91 -3.29 5.02 -11.42
N TYR A 92 -3.00 3.91 -10.75
CA TYR A 92 -1.96 2.92 -11.07
C TYR A 92 -0.52 3.42 -10.93
N VAL A 93 -0.30 4.69 -10.65
CA VAL A 93 1.03 5.34 -10.59
C VAL A 93 1.42 5.77 -9.17
N ALA A 94 0.49 5.71 -8.24
CA ALA A 94 0.68 6.12 -6.84
C ALA A 94 -0.22 5.30 -5.91
N GLY A 95 -0.06 5.52 -4.60
CA GLY A 95 -0.86 4.87 -3.56
C GLY A 95 -0.06 3.86 -2.76
N ASP A 96 -0.63 3.47 -1.64
CA ASP A 96 -0.12 2.41 -0.77
C ASP A 96 -1.28 1.91 0.10
N LYS A 97 -1.30 0.61 0.39
CA LYS A 97 -2.30 -0.06 1.23
C LYS A 97 -2.49 0.63 2.58
N GLN A 98 -1.39 1.09 3.20
CA GLN A 98 -1.43 1.72 4.52
C GLN A 98 -2.39 2.91 4.61
N TYR A 99 -2.62 3.65 3.51
CA TYR A 99 -3.53 4.81 3.51
C TYR A 99 -5.01 4.42 3.70
N LYS A 100 -5.35 3.15 3.49
CA LYS A 100 -6.70 2.62 3.68
C LYS A 100 -6.88 1.92 5.03
N ASN A 101 -5.82 1.58 5.73
CA ASN A 101 -5.89 0.86 6.99
C ASN A 101 -6.84 1.50 8.03
N PRO A 102 -6.87 2.85 8.23
CA PRO A 102 -7.81 3.46 9.18
C PRO A 102 -9.29 3.28 8.80
N LEU A 103 -9.61 3.31 7.51
CA LEU A 103 -10.97 3.04 7.03
C LEU A 103 -11.31 1.56 7.17
N LEU A 104 -10.41 0.70 6.70
CA LEU A 104 -10.62 -0.74 6.69
C LEU A 104 -10.69 -1.36 8.10
N SER A 105 -10.01 -0.75 9.08
CA SER A 105 -10.10 -1.18 10.47
C SER A 105 -11.52 -1.05 11.05
N GLN A 106 -12.33 -0.11 10.57
CA GLN A 106 -13.72 0.03 10.97
C GLN A 106 -14.61 -1.13 10.43
N ILE A 107 -14.22 -1.69 9.30
CA ILE A 107 -14.91 -2.86 8.71
C ILE A 107 -14.59 -4.12 9.54
N VAL A 108 -13.37 -4.23 10.05
CA VAL A 108 -12.96 -5.34 10.93
C VAL A 108 -13.84 -5.42 12.18
N GLU A 109 -14.25 -4.29 12.75
CA GLU A 109 -15.17 -4.24 13.91
C GLU A 109 -16.56 -4.85 13.63
N GLN A 110 -16.92 -5.00 12.36
CA GLN A 110 -18.16 -5.66 11.94
C GLN A 110 -18.00 -7.18 11.76
N GLY A 111 -16.88 -7.75 12.21
CA GLY A 111 -16.63 -9.20 12.16
C GLY A 111 -16.04 -9.70 10.86
N TYR A 112 -15.28 -8.87 10.13
CA TYR A 112 -14.57 -9.26 8.92
C TYR A 112 -13.06 -9.38 9.17
N VAL A 113 -12.42 -10.30 8.45
CA VAL A 113 -10.98 -10.21 8.20
C VAL A 113 -10.76 -9.37 6.95
N VAL A 114 -9.83 -8.44 6.97
CA VAL A 114 -9.48 -7.62 5.81
C VAL A 114 -8.05 -7.91 5.38
N VAL A 115 -7.88 -8.25 4.11
CA VAL A 115 -6.59 -8.42 3.43
C VAL A 115 -6.39 -7.23 2.50
N ASN A 116 -5.55 -6.29 2.89
CA ASN A 116 -5.30 -5.05 2.17
C ASN A 116 -4.01 -5.19 1.36
N VAL A 117 -4.12 -5.14 0.03
CA VAL A 117 -3.07 -5.58 -0.92
C VAL A 117 -2.39 -4.39 -1.58
N ASN A 118 -1.06 -4.37 -1.54
CA ASN A 118 -0.23 -3.51 -2.38
C ASN A 118 0.09 -4.22 -3.71
N TYR A 119 0.45 -3.42 -4.70
CA TYR A 119 0.86 -3.88 -6.02
C TYR A 119 1.90 -2.95 -6.64
N ALA A 120 2.63 -3.44 -7.64
CA ALA A 120 3.63 -2.67 -8.37
C ALA A 120 3.00 -1.60 -9.26
N LEU A 121 3.61 -0.40 -9.29
CA LEU A 121 3.04 0.79 -9.91
C LEU A 121 3.67 1.08 -11.28
N ALA A 122 2.86 1.66 -12.16
CA ALA A 122 3.33 2.24 -13.41
C ALA A 122 4.23 3.47 -13.13
N PRO A 123 5.11 3.87 -14.07
CA PRO A 123 5.29 3.34 -15.43
C PRO A 123 6.12 2.05 -15.51
N ASN A 124 6.82 1.65 -14.43
CA ASN A 124 7.74 0.51 -14.45
C ASN A 124 7.00 -0.83 -14.58
N TYR A 125 5.83 -0.94 -13.94
CA TYR A 125 5.00 -2.13 -13.96
C TYR A 125 3.60 -1.78 -14.46
N LYS A 126 3.33 -2.21 -15.69
CA LYS A 126 2.08 -1.91 -16.37
C LYS A 126 1.09 -3.06 -16.22
N TYR A 127 -0.16 -2.79 -16.58
CA TYR A 127 -1.18 -3.81 -16.76
C TYR A 127 -0.66 -4.96 -17.68
N PRO A 128 -0.87 -6.25 -17.35
CA PRO A 128 -1.74 -6.75 -16.27
C PRO A 128 -1.03 -7.06 -14.93
N THR A 129 0.20 -6.59 -14.70
CA THR A 129 0.99 -6.90 -13.50
C THR A 129 0.20 -6.76 -12.19
N PRO A 130 -0.58 -5.68 -11.92
CA PRO A 130 -1.36 -5.59 -10.69
C PRO A 130 -2.41 -6.68 -10.51
N LEU A 131 -2.99 -7.20 -11.60
CA LEU A 131 -3.94 -8.31 -11.55
C LEU A 131 -3.26 -9.63 -11.20
N ILE A 132 -2.07 -9.88 -11.75
CA ILE A 132 -1.25 -11.05 -11.43
C ILE A 132 -0.89 -11.02 -9.95
N GLN A 133 -0.45 -9.88 -9.44
CA GLN A 133 -0.12 -9.72 -8.03
C GLN A 133 -1.34 -9.89 -7.12
N PHE A 134 -2.51 -9.45 -7.54
CA PHE A 134 -3.74 -9.66 -6.77
C PHE A 134 -4.11 -11.16 -6.70
N ASP A 135 -3.99 -11.89 -7.81
CA ASP A 135 -4.15 -13.34 -7.82
C ASP A 135 -3.14 -14.02 -6.89
N ASP A 136 -1.87 -13.63 -6.96
CA ASP A 136 -0.82 -14.17 -6.08
C ASP A 136 -1.14 -13.92 -4.60
N ALA A 137 -1.67 -12.73 -4.25
CA ALA A 137 -2.09 -12.41 -2.89
C ALA A 137 -3.24 -13.32 -2.41
N ILE A 138 -4.23 -13.57 -3.28
CA ILE A 138 -5.33 -14.50 -2.98
C ILE A 138 -4.81 -15.92 -2.79
N GLN A 139 -3.91 -16.40 -3.68
CA GLN A 139 -3.32 -17.73 -3.55
C GLN A 139 -2.47 -17.85 -2.27
N PHE A 140 -1.71 -16.79 -1.91
CA PHE A 140 -0.98 -16.74 -0.67
C PHE A 140 -1.90 -16.93 0.55
N ILE A 141 -3.04 -16.24 0.60
CA ILE A 141 -4.02 -16.40 1.66
C ILE A 141 -4.62 -17.80 1.68
N LYS A 142 -4.98 -18.36 0.52
CA LYS A 142 -5.48 -19.75 0.42
C LYS A 142 -4.51 -20.77 1.03
N HIS A 143 -3.21 -20.63 0.74
CA HIS A 143 -2.17 -21.53 1.26
C HIS A 143 -1.87 -21.32 2.76
N ASN A 144 -2.21 -20.14 3.30
CA ASN A 144 -1.96 -19.77 4.68
C ASN A 144 -3.25 -19.64 5.52
N LYS A 145 -4.40 -20.09 5.01
CA LYS A 145 -5.72 -19.89 5.65
C LYS A 145 -5.81 -20.38 7.10
N ASP A 146 -5.05 -21.43 7.44
CA ASP A 146 -5.09 -22.02 8.78
C ASP A 146 -4.34 -21.17 9.83
N ARG A 147 -3.63 -20.14 9.39
CA ARG A 147 -2.95 -19.17 10.29
C ARG A 147 -3.84 -18.03 10.72
N PHE A 148 -4.98 -17.86 10.07
CA PHE A 148 -5.91 -16.75 10.28
C PHE A 148 -7.36 -17.26 10.36
N PRO A 149 -8.25 -16.58 11.06
CA PRO A 149 -9.65 -16.96 11.18
C PRO A 149 -10.45 -16.63 9.92
N ILE A 150 -10.03 -17.13 8.75
CA ILE A 150 -10.58 -16.77 7.43
C ILE A 150 -11.52 -17.85 6.94
N ASP A 151 -12.75 -17.45 6.55
CA ASP A 151 -13.70 -18.25 5.80
C ASP A 151 -13.57 -17.89 4.30
N LEU A 152 -13.00 -18.80 3.53
CA LEU A 152 -12.86 -18.62 2.07
C LEU A 152 -14.12 -18.93 1.27
N ASP A 153 -15.18 -19.42 1.91
CA ASP A 153 -16.50 -19.57 1.28
C ASP A 153 -17.30 -18.25 1.32
N GLN A 154 -16.84 -17.28 2.12
CA GLN A 154 -17.41 -15.95 2.26
C GLN A 154 -16.39 -14.86 1.91
N VAL A 155 -16.17 -14.66 0.61
CA VAL A 155 -15.16 -13.72 0.09
C VAL A 155 -15.83 -12.50 -0.53
N VAL A 156 -15.39 -11.32 -0.11
CA VAL A 156 -15.69 -10.04 -0.74
C VAL A 156 -14.43 -9.50 -1.39
N ILE A 157 -14.54 -8.99 -2.60
CA ILE A 157 -13.45 -8.35 -3.33
C ILE A 157 -13.82 -6.90 -3.62
N GLY A 158 -12.97 -5.97 -3.23
CA GLY A 158 -13.22 -4.54 -3.37
C GLY A 158 -11.95 -3.70 -3.53
N GLY A 159 -12.17 -2.42 -3.74
CA GLY A 159 -11.10 -1.45 -3.89
C GLY A 159 -11.64 -0.05 -4.08
N ASP A 160 -10.76 0.93 -4.18
CA ASP A 160 -11.14 2.29 -4.52
C ASP A 160 -10.49 2.74 -5.84
N SER A 161 -11.22 3.51 -6.66
CA SER A 161 -10.72 4.11 -7.90
C SER A 161 -10.01 3.07 -8.81
N ALA A 162 -8.71 3.22 -9.09
CA ALA A 162 -7.92 2.25 -9.85
C ALA A 162 -7.98 0.84 -9.26
N GLY A 163 -7.96 0.70 -7.92
CA GLY A 163 -8.13 -0.57 -7.24
C GLY A 163 -9.50 -1.20 -7.49
N ALA A 164 -10.57 -0.40 -7.50
CA ALA A 164 -11.92 -0.88 -7.82
C ALA A 164 -12.00 -1.41 -9.26
N GLN A 165 -11.37 -0.73 -10.22
CA GLN A 165 -11.33 -1.19 -11.60
C GLN A 165 -10.58 -2.52 -11.72
N LEU A 166 -9.41 -2.66 -11.06
CA LEU A 166 -8.64 -3.90 -11.06
C LEU A 166 -9.44 -5.06 -10.45
N THR A 167 -10.07 -4.84 -9.30
CA THR A 167 -10.84 -5.88 -8.62
C THR A 167 -12.10 -6.27 -9.39
N SER A 168 -12.79 -5.32 -10.01
CA SER A 168 -13.94 -5.60 -10.89
C SER A 168 -13.54 -6.47 -12.09
N GLN A 169 -12.38 -6.18 -12.69
CA GLN A 169 -11.88 -6.98 -13.79
C GLN A 169 -11.44 -8.37 -13.31
N TYR A 170 -10.82 -8.48 -12.15
CA TYR A 170 -10.46 -9.77 -11.57
C TYR A 170 -11.71 -10.64 -11.35
N VAL A 171 -12.79 -10.10 -10.79
CA VAL A 171 -14.07 -10.80 -10.61
C VAL A 171 -14.65 -11.23 -11.96
N ALA A 172 -14.63 -10.36 -12.97
CA ALA A 172 -15.09 -10.71 -14.32
C ALA A 172 -14.31 -11.89 -14.92
N MET A 173 -13.00 -11.96 -14.71
CA MET A 173 -12.18 -13.11 -15.15
C MET A 173 -12.51 -14.39 -14.37
N GLN A 174 -12.89 -14.31 -13.09
CA GLN A 174 -13.29 -15.50 -12.32
C GLN A 174 -14.65 -16.08 -12.82
N THR A 175 -15.53 -15.23 -13.31
CA THR A 175 -16.87 -15.64 -13.77
C THR A 175 -16.95 -15.93 -15.28
N ASN A 176 -15.91 -15.57 -16.05
CA ASN A 176 -15.87 -15.75 -17.51
C ASN A 176 -14.55 -16.46 -17.92
N SER A 177 -14.67 -17.75 -18.26
CA SER A 177 -13.52 -18.58 -18.62
C SER A 177 -12.84 -18.13 -19.93
N SER A 178 -13.60 -17.61 -20.90
CA SER A 178 -13.06 -17.05 -22.15
C SER A 178 -12.17 -15.86 -21.87
N LEU A 179 -12.68 -14.88 -21.10
CA LEU A 179 -11.96 -13.68 -20.72
C LEU A 179 -10.68 -14.05 -19.93
N ARG A 180 -10.77 -15.01 -19.01
CA ARG A 180 -9.64 -15.49 -18.25
C ARG A 180 -8.56 -16.09 -19.14
N SER A 181 -8.94 -16.94 -20.10
CA SER A 181 -8.03 -17.56 -21.05
C SER A 181 -7.35 -16.51 -21.96
N GLU A 182 -8.12 -15.56 -22.50
CA GLU A 182 -7.60 -14.45 -23.31
C GLU A 182 -6.58 -13.59 -22.55
N MET A 183 -6.78 -13.43 -21.25
CA MET A 183 -5.89 -12.70 -20.35
C MET A 183 -4.67 -13.51 -19.90
N GLY A 184 -4.56 -14.78 -20.27
CA GLY A 184 -3.46 -15.67 -19.86
C GLY A 184 -3.49 -16.09 -18.40
N PHE A 185 -4.64 -15.97 -17.74
CA PHE A 185 -4.83 -16.45 -16.36
C PHE A 185 -5.33 -17.90 -16.40
N GLU A 186 -4.57 -18.81 -15.83
CA GLU A 186 -5.03 -20.18 -15.63
C GLU A 186 -6.05 -20.26 -14.50
N GLN A 187 -6.89 -21.29 -14.52
CA GLN A 187 -7.78 -21.60 -13.41
C GLN A 187 -6.93 -22.17 -12.26
N ARG A 188 -6.77 -21.42 -11.20
CA ARG A 188 -5.99 -21.79 -10.02
C ARG A 188 -6.87 -22.09 -8.82
#